data_5617b9ec25cda22b91ceb9cef668674b
#
_entry.id   5617b9ec25cda22b91ceb9cef668674b
#
_cell.length_a   1.000
_cell.length_b   1.000
_cell.length_c   1.000
_cell.angle_alpha   90.00
_cell.angle_beta   90.00
_cell.angle_gamma   90.00
#
_symmetry.space_group_name_H-M   'P 1'
#
loop_
_entity.id
_entity.type
_entity.pdbx_description
1 polymer ?
#
loop_
_entity_poly.entity_id
_entity_poly.type
_entity_poly.pdbx_seq_one_letter_code
_entity_poly.pdbx_strand_id
1 'polypeptide(L)'
;VPQYCMYTICAVAFALLTFNMKKPLAFGPVLTTSIGKKGRKFETLVHAIVIFSLCGAVACSMGVGLMQIGAGIESITGLAQSKIVWLVVAIVIVALFTASCVSGIGNGLKKLSSFTTIVFIAILVYVLVLGPTTFCAKLGTESFAYLLDHPFEKTAILNSMAPGDNWYADWIIQYWASFVVYAPILGMFLSRLAKGRTVRQFILVNVLAPSMFCIVWIAVFGGLTVQLQTSGTFDIWNGVNTAGMQSTIFYILNTFPLGKVLIVLFVVSIFTSFSTMADPVAAALATISIHGLSVDDEAPNKIKIVMGVIM
;
A
#
# COMPACT_ATOMS: atom_id res chain seq x y z
N VAL A 1 -2.16 -9.41 -7.42
CA VAL A 1 -3.34 -9.38 -8.31
C VAL A 1 -4.64 -9.24 -7.50
N PRO A 2 -4.98 -10.08 -6.51
CA PRO A 2 -6.27 -10.02 -5.81
C PRO A 2 -6.56 -8.66 -5.19
N GLN A 3 -5.60 -8.03 -4.55
CA GLN A 3 -5.71 -6.69 -3.96
C GLN A 3 -6.23 -5.64 -4.96
N TYR A 4 -5.60 -5.57 -6.12
CA TYR A 4 -5.97 -4.59 -7.15
C TYR A 4 -7.33 -4.90 -7.78
N CYS A 5 -7.71 -6.18 -7.86
CA CYS A 5 -9.06 -6.57 -8.27
C CYS A 5 -10.11 -6.06 -7.29
N MET A 6 -9.92 -6.22 -5.98
CA MET A 6 -10.85 -5.73 -4.96
C MET A 6 -11.02 -4.21 -5.03
N TYR A 7 -9.92 -3.47 -5.11
CA TYR A 7 -9.95 -2.01 -5.23
C TYR A 7 -10.65 -1.56 -6.51
N THR A 8 -10.37 -2.24 -7.63
CA THR A 8 -10.96 -1.89 -8.93
C THR A 8 -12.44 -2.23 -9.01
N ILE A 9 -12.90 -3.35 -8.44
CA ILE A 9 -14.32 -3.70 -8.37
C ILE A 9 -15.09 -2.63 -7.59
N CYS A 10 -14.61 -2.26 -6.41
CA CYS A 10 -15.20 -1.17 -5.63
C CYS A 10 -15.21 0.14 -6.42
N ALA A 11 -14.10 0.48 -7.09
CA ALA A 11 -14.00 1.71 -7.86
C ALA A 11 -14.97 1.74 -9.05
N VAL A 12 -15.13 0.65 -9.77
CA VAL A 12 -16.09 0.53 -10.88
C VAL A 12 -17.52 0.67 -10.36
N ALA A 13 -17.86 0.04 -9.22
CA ALA A 13 -19.18 0.17 -8.61
C ALA A 13 -19.50 1.63 -8.25
N PHE A 14 -18.56 2.33 -7.59
CA PHE A 14 -18.72 3.75 -7.28
C PHE A 14 -18.79 4.62 -8.55
N ALA A 15 -17.94 4.37 -9.54
CA ALA A 15 -17.93 5.12 -10.80
C ALA A 15 -19.26 4.98 -11.54
N LEU A 16 -19.82 3.78 -11.63
CA LEU A 16 -21.12 3.53 -12.25
C LEU A 16 -22.26 4.26 -11.51
N LEU A 17 -22.28 4.19 -10.19
CA LEU A 17 -23.27 4.89 -9.37
C LEU A 17 -23.18 6.41 -9.56
N THR A 18 -21.98 6.94 -9.59
CA THR A 18 -21.74 8.37 -9.63
C THR A 18 -21.92 8.95 -11.03
N PHE A 19 -21.26 8.38 -12.04
CA PHE A 19 -21.25 8.99 -13.39
C PHE A 19 -22.44 8.55 -14.24
N ASN A 20 -22.89 7.29 -14.12
CA ASN A 20 -24.02 6.79 -14.92
C ASN A 20 -25.36 7.02 -14.24
N MET A 21 -25.45 6.77 -12.94
CA MET A 21 -26.70 6.93 -12.19
C MET A 21 -26.84 8.30 -11.52
N LYS A 22 -25.83 9.18 -11.64
CA LYS A 22 -25.79 10.54 -11.06
C LYS A 22 -26.13 10.59 -9.57
N LYS A 23 -25.70 9.57 -8.82
CA LYS A 23 -25.84 9.51 -7.38
C LYS A 23 -24.59 10.07 -6.68
N PRO A 24 -24.74 10.62 -5.47
CA PRO A 24 -23.59 11.14 -4.72
C PRO A 24 -22.56 10.03 -4.44
N LEU A 25 -21.28 10.41 -4.37
CA LEU A 25 -20.18 9.50 -4.06
C LEU A 25 -20.15 9.22 -2.56
N ALA A 26 -20.94 8.26 -2.12
CA ALA A 26 -21.09 7.86 -0.73
C ALA A 26 -21.50 6.38 -0.64
N PHE A 27 -21.40 5.79 0.53
CA PHE A 27 -21.84 4.39 0.75
C PHE A 27 -23.36 4.23 0.76
N GLY A 28 -24.09 5.26 1.17
CA GLY A 28 -25.56 5.23 1.21
C GLY A 28 -26.20 4.89 -0.13
N PRO A 29 -25.82 5.52 -1.25
CA PRO A 29 -26.29 5.15 -2.58
C PRO A 29 -25.97 3.72 -2.99
N VAL A 30 -24.82 3.16 -2.58
CA VAL A 30 -24.46 1.76 -2.83
C VAL A 30 -25.46 0.85 -2.12
N LEU A 31 -25.69 1.08 -0.83
CA LEU A 31 -26.60 0.30 0.00
C LEU A 31 -28.04 0.40 -0.49
N THR A 32 -28.50 1.63 -0.78
CA THR A 32 -29.88 1.83 -1.23
C THR A 32 -30.15 1.26 -2.63
N THR A 33 -29.13 1.16 -3.47
CA THR A 33 -29.25 0.51 -4.78
C THR A 33 -29.27 -1.01 -4.67
N SER A 34 -28.51 -1.59 -3.73
CA SER A 34 -28.40 -3.04 -3.56
C SER A 34 -29.52 -3.63 -2.71
N ILE A 35 -29.93 -2.96 -1.61
CA ILE A 35 -30.88 -3.49 -0.61
C ILE A 35 -32.18 -2.69 -0.57
N GLY A 36 -32.33 -1.67 -1.42
CA GLY A 36 -33.48 -0.80 -1.46
C GLY A 36 -33.58 0.15 -0.26
N LYS A 37 -34.80 0.63 0.05
CA LYS A 37 -35.01 1.61 1.14
C LYS A 37 -34.53 1.17 2.52
N LYS A 38 -34.40 -0.14 2.77
CA LYS A 38 -33.86 -0.70 4.01
C LYS A 38 -32.37 -0.34 4.19
N GLY A 39 -31.62 -0.20 3.11
CA GLY A 39 -30.20 0.17 3.16
C GLY A 39 -29.91 1.52 3.81
N ARG A 40 -30.87 2.47 3.73
CA ARG A 40 -30.73 3.80 4.36
C ARG A 40 -30.62 3.74 5.89
N LYS A 41 -31.23 2.74 6.52
CA LYS A 41 -31.15 2.57 7.99
C LYS A 41 -29.75 2.15 8.45
N PHE A 42 -29.00 1.49 7.59
CA PHE A 42 -27.66 0.98 7.91
C PHE A 42 -26.53 1.94 7.45
N GLU A 43 -26.86 3.02 6.75
CA GLU A 43 -25.89 3.93 6.17
C GLU A 43 -24.90 4.48 7.23
N THR A 44 -25.43 5.02 8.33
CA THR A 44 -24.58 5.58 9.41
C THR A 44 -23.70 4.51 10.05
N LEU A 45 -24.25 3.30 10.26
CA LEU A 45 -23.49 2.19 10.82
C LEU A 45 -22.35 1.77 9.89
N VAL A 46 -22.62 1.64 8.59
CA VAL A 46 -21.60 1.28 7.61
C VAL A 46 -20.53 2.36 7.52
N HIS A 47 -20.90 3.64 7.51
CA HIS A 47 -19.92 4.74 7.55
C HIS A 47 -19.03 4.66 8.79
N ALA A 48 -19.61 4.45 9.98
CA ALA A 48 -18.84 4.34 11.21
C ALA A 48 -17.86 3.14 11.18
N ILE A 49 -18.31 1.98 10.72
CA ILE A 49 -17.48 0.78 10.59
C ILE A 49 -16.32 1.04 9.61
N VAL A 50 -16.60 1.62 8.45
CA VAL A 50 -15.58 1.90 7.44
C VAL A 50 -14.54 2.90 7.96
N ILE A 51 -14.96 3.99 8.62
CA ILE A 51 -14.05 4.97 9.20
C ILE A 51 -13.17 4.32 10.27
N PHE A 52 -13.77 3.59 11.21
CA PHE A 52 -13.03 2.92 12.30
C PHE A 52 -12.02 1.90 11.75
N SER A 53 -12.46 1.04 10.85
CA SER A 53 -11.62 0.00 10.25
C SER A 53 -10.46 0.62 9.45
N LEU A 54 -10.74 1.69 8.71
CA LEU A 54 -9.71 2.35 7.93
C LEU A 54 -8.67 3.06 8.81
N CYS A 55 -9.09 3.77 9.86
CA CYS A 55 -8.16 4.38 10.80
C CYS A 55 -7.20 3.33 11.39
N GLY A 56 -7.74 2.16 11.80
CA GLY A 56 -6.93 1.05 12.29
C GLY A 56 -5.96 0.51 11.24
N ALA A 57 -6.42 0.29 10.01
CA ALA A 57 -5.57 -0.22 8.93
C ALA A 57 -4.44 0.76 8.55
N VAL A 58 -4.77 2.07 8.49
CA VAL A 58 -3.76 3.10 8.20
C VAL A 58 -2.74 3.21 9.33
N ALA A 59 -3.19 3.18 10.60
CA ALA A 59 -2.29 3.18 11.75
C ALA A 59 -1.31 2.00 11.71
N CYS A 60 -1.80 0.78 11.39
CA CYS A 60 -0.94 -0.39 11.21
C CYS A 60 0.07 -0.20 10.08
N SER A 61 -0.38 0.28 8.92
CA SER A 61 0.50 0.51 7.76
C SER A 61 1.55 1.58 8.04
N MET A 62 1.16 2.68 8.68
CA MET A 62 2.08 3.74 9.10
C MET A 62 3.09 3.22 10.13
N GLY A 63 2.67 2.39 11.09
CA GLY A 63 3.55 1.76 12.06
C GLY A 63 4.67 0.95 11.41
N VAL A 64 4.32 0.09 10.44
CA VAL A 64 5.31 -0.68 9.66
C VAL A 64 6.24 0.25 8.89
N GLY A 65 5.71 1.30 8.26
CA GLY A 65 6.50 2.27 7.53
C GLY A 65 7.48 3.06 8.42
N LEU A 66 7.04 3.45 9.61
CA LEU A 66 7.91 4.13 10.59
C LEU A 66 9.06 3.22 11.05
N MET A 67 8.77 1.93 11.30
CA MET A 67 9.80 0.94 11.64
C MET A 67 10.80 0.77 10.49
N GLN A 68 10.32 0.72 9.25
CA GLN A 68 11.17 0.58 8.06
C GLN A 68 12.05 1.82 7.83
N ILE A 69 11.49 3.03 7.98
CA ILE A 69 12.28 4.28 7.90
C ILE A 69 13.31 4.34 9.03
N GLY A 70 12.92 3.96 10.25
CA GLY A 70 13.83 3.87 11.40
C GLY A 70 15.00 2.92 11.16
N ALA A 71 14.73 1.73 10.60
CA ALA A 71 15.77 0.77 10.22
C ALA A 71 16.71 1.31 9.13
N GLY A 72 16.16 2.07 8.18
CA GLY A 72 16.96 2.75 7.17
C GLY A 72 17.86 3.85 7.75
N ILE A 73 17.36 4.65 8.67
CA ILE A 73 18.13 5.66 9.39
C ILE A 73 19.26 4.99 10.18
N GLU A 74 18.97 3.91 10.90
CA GLU A 74 19.98 3.11 11.61
C GLU A 74 21.08 2.61 10.66
N SER A 75 20.70 2.08 9.50
CA SER A 75 21.65 1.59 8.49
C SER A 75 22.59 2.68 7.93
N ILE A 76 22.12 3.92 7.87
CA ILE A 76 22.89 5.05 7.34
C ILE A 76 23.76 5.70 8.43
N THR A 77 23.18 5.96 9.60
CA THR A 77 23.74 6.80 10.65
C THR A 77 24.33 6.02 11.81
N GLY A 78 23.98 4.74 11.96
CA GLY A 78 24.31 3.92 13.15
C GLY A 78 23.45 4.24 14.38
N LEU A 79 22.46 5.13 14.28
CA LEU A 79 21.55 5.46 15.37
C LEU A 79 20.54 4.33 15.55
N ALA A 80 20.60 3.64 16.69
CA ALA A 80 19.73 2.52 16.98
C ALA A 80 18.24 2.91 16.93
N GLN A 81 17.41 2.01 16.43
CA GLN A 81 15.96 2.18 16.42
C GLN A 81 15.43 2.38 17.84
N SER A 82 14.62 3.40 18.01
CA SER A 82 13.99 3.70 19.28
C SER A 82 12.61 4.33 19.08
N LYS A 83 11.78 4.26 20.12
CA LYS A 83 10.47 4.92 20.09
C LYS A 83 10.56 6.43 19.81
N ILE A 84 11.66 7.07 20.21
CA ILE A 84 11.91 8.49 19.97
C ILE A 84 12.15 8.74 18.48
N VAL A 85 12.99 7.91 17.83
CA VAL A 85 13.24 8.01 16.37
C VAL A 85 11.94 7.85 15.60
N TRP A 86 11.14 6.84 15.93
CA TRP A 86 9.84 6.62 15.28
C TRP A 86 8.87 7.79 15.50
N LEU A 87 8.82 8.34 16.71
CA LEU A 87 7.98 9.51 17.03
C LEU A 87 8.41 10.74 16.21
N VAL A 88 9.70 11.03 16.12
CA VAL A 88 10.21 12.15 15.33
C VAL A 88 9.86 11.98 13.85
N VAL A 89 10.06 10.79 13.29
CA VAL A 89 9.70 10.49 11.89
C VAL A 89 8.19 10.65 11.67
N ALA A 90 7.36 10.17 12.60
CA ALA A 90 5.90 10.32 12.54
C ALA A 90 5.51 11.80 12.53
N ILE A 91 6.07 12.61 13.42
CA ILE A 91 5.80 14.07 13.50
C ILE A 91 6.18 14.74 12.17
N VAL A 92 7.32 14.40 11.58
CA VAL A 92 7.76 14.98 10.31
C VAL A 92 6.82 14.58 9.17
N ILE A 93 6.38 13.31 9.11
CA ILE A 93 5.41 12.85 8.08
C ILE A 93 4.08 13.60 8.24
N VAL A 94 3.54 13.70 9.45
CA VAL A 94 2.29 14.40 9.74
C VAL A 94 2.40 15.90 9.41
N ALA A 95 3.53 16.54 9.74
CA ALA A 95 3.76 17.94 9.42
C ALA A 95 3.80 18.19 7.90
N LEU A 96 4.51 17.35 7.15
CA LEU A 96 4.59 17.45 5.69
C LEU A 96 3.23 17.22 5.02
N PHE A 97 2.53 16.19 5.44
CA PHE A 97 1.19 15.89 4.99
C PHE A 97 0.22 17.03 5.28
N THR A 98 0.24 17.57 6.51
CA THR A 98 -0.60 18.70 6.91
C THR A 98 -0.31 19.95 6.07
N ALA A 99 0.98 20.26 5.85
CA ALA A 99 1.39 21.36 4.99
C ALA A 99 0.91 21.16 3.55
N SER A 100 0.95 19.94 3.03
CA SER A 100 0.44 19.57 1.70
C SER A 100 -1.08 19.80 1.60
N CYS A 101 -1.84 19.31 2.58
CA CYS A 101 -3.30 19.49 2.61
C CYS A 101 -3.75 20.96 2.66
N VAL A 102 -3.01 21.80 3.41
CA VAL A 102 -3.35 23.24 3.58
C VAL A 102 -2.98 24.06 2.35
N SER A 103 -1.83 23.76 1.75
CA SER A 103 -1.29 24.56 0.64
C SER A 103 -1.94 24.25 -0.71
N GLY A 104 -2.80 23.24 -0.81
CA GLY A 104 -3.45 22.85 -2.07
C GLY A 104 -2.47 22.40 -3.16
N ILE A 105 -1.27 21.96 -2.78
CA ILE A 105 -0.16 21.61 -3.69
C ILE A 105 -0.41 20.26 -4.38
N GLY A 106 -1.55 20.08 -5.04
CA GLY A 106 -1.82 18.87 -5.85
C GLY A 106 -0.74 18.58 -6.89
N ASN A 107 -0.11 19.62 -7.43
CA ASN A 107 1.01 19.48 -8.36
C ASN A 107 2.32 19.04 -7.68
N GLY A 108 2.53 19.41 -6.42
CA GLY A 108 3.71 18.99 -5.64
C GLY A 108 3.69 17.50 -5.32
N LEU A 109 2.56 17.00 -4.82
CA LEU A 109 2.36 15.57 -4.53
C LEU A 109 2.49 14.70 -5.79
N LYS A 110 1.95 15.16 -6.92
CA LYS A 110 2.10 14.46 -8.21
C LYS A 110 3.58 14.34 -8.61
N LYS A 111 4.37 15.41 -8.47
CA LYS A 111 5.82 15.37 -8.76
C LYS A 111 6.55 14.44 -7.81
N LEU A 112 6.20 14.48 -6.51
CA LEU A 112 6.81 13.64 -5.48
C LEU A 112 6.51 12.16 -5.73
N SER A 113 5.25 11.81 -6.02
CA SER A 113 4.86 10.44 -6.38
C SER A 113 5.53 9.94 -7.66
N SER A 114 5.67 10.81 -8.68
CA SER A 114 6.39 10.47 -9.91
C SER A 114 7.87 10.22 -9.64
N PHE A 115 8.51 11.06 -8.83
CA PHE A 115 9.90 10.86 -8.40
C PHE A 115 10.08 9.52 -7.69
N THR A 116 9.23 9.22 -6.72
CA THR A 116 9.26 7.94 -5.99
C THR A 116 9.13 6.74 -6.93
N THR A 117 8.22 6.81 -7.89
CA THR A 117 8.03 5.73 -8.88
C THR A 117 9.29 5.53 -9.73
N ILE A 118 9.91 6.63 -10.19
CA ILE A 118 11.16 6.57 -10.98
C ILE A 118 12.29 5.95 -10.15
N VAL A 119 12.42 6.33 -8.87
CA VAL A 119 13.45 5.78 -7.98
C VAL A 119 13.23 4.29 -7.74
N PHE A 120 12.00 3.83 -7.49
CA PHE A 120 11.73 2.40 -7.33
C PHE A 120 12.04 1.60 -8.61
N ILE A 121 11.69 2.13 -9.78
CA ILE A 121 12.06 1.48 -11.06
C ILE A 121 13.58 1.47 -11.24
N ALA A 122 14.26 2.57 -10.92
CA ALA A 122 15.73 2.64 -11.04
C ALA A 122 16.43 1.64 -10.11
N ILE A 123 15.98 1.52 -8.85
CA ILE A 123 16.52 0.53 -7.90
C ILE A 123 16.24 -0.89 -8.40
N LEU A 124 15.02 -1.16 -8.89
CA LEU A 124 14.66 -2.47 -9.44
C LEU A 124 15.57 -2.86 -10.62
N VAL A 125 15.76 -1.95 -11.57
CA VAL A 125 16.64 -2.17 -12.75
C VAL A 125 18.09 -2.34 -12.30
N TYR A 126 18.57 -1.51 -11.39
CA TYR A 126 19.92 -1.61 -10.85
C TYR A 126 20.18 -2.98 -10.19
N VAL A 127 19.28 -3.42 -9.33
CA VAL A 127 19.38 -4.73 -8.66
C VAL A 127 19.26 -5.87 -9.68
N LEU A 128 18.40 -5.73 -10.69
CA LEU A 128 18.25 -6.73 -11.74
C LEU A 128 19.54 -6.87 -12.57
N VAL A 129 20.19 -5.75 -12.94
CA VAL A 129 21.39 -5.76 -13.80
C VAL A 129 22.63 -6.26 -13.06
N LEU A 130 22.83 -5.85 -11.82
CA LEU A 130 24.01 -6.19 -11.03
C LEU A 130 23.83 -7.44 -10.15
N GLY A 131 22.59 -7.87 -9.95
CA GLY A 131 22.27 -9.04 -9.16
C GLY A 131 22.30 -10.34 -9.97
N PRO A 132 21.89 -11.43 -9.37
CA PRO A 132 21.84 -12.76 -10.00
C PRO A 132 20.65 -12.90 -10.96
N THR A 133 20.62 -12.12 -12.02
CA THR A 133 19.51 -11.98 -12.96
C THR A 133 18.97 -13.33 -13.45
N THR A 134 19.87 -14.26 -13.83
CA THR A 134 19.47 -15.58 -14.33
C THR A 134 18.72 -16.38 -13.25
N PHE A 135 19.19 -16.35 -12.02
CA PHE A 135 18.54 -17.03 -10.89
C PHE A 135 17.19 -16.42 -10.59
N CYS A 136 17.12 -15.09 -10.47
CA CYS A 136 15.88 -14.35 -10.24
C CYS A 136 14.83 -14.61 -11.32
N ALA A 137 15.26 -14.63 -12.60
CA ALA A 137 14.36 -14.90 -13.72
C ALA A 137 13.82 -16.35 -13.69
N LYS A 138 14.69 -17.34 -13.46
CA LYS A 138 14.27 -18.75 -13.33
C LYS A 138 13.31 -18.95 -12.17
N LEU A 139 13.70 -18.56 -10.97
CA LEU A 139 12.88 -18.71 -9.77
C LEU A 139 11.55 -17.96 -9.89
N GLY A 140 11.58 -16.73 -10.43
CA GLY A 140 10.37 -15.93 -10.64
C GLY A 140 9.41 -16.59 -11.64
N THR A 141 9.92 -17.15 -12.73
CA THR A 141 9.12 -17.87 -13.73
C THR A 141 8.53 -19.15 -13.15
N GLU A 142 9.33 -19.95 -12.44
CA GLU A 142 8.88 -21.17 -11.80
C GLU A 142 7.82 -20.90 -10.72
N SER A 143 8.05 -19.90 -9.88
CA SER A 143 7.10 -19.49 -8.84
C SER A 143 5.79 -18.99 -9.43
N PHE A 144 5.85 -18.24 -10.52
CA PHE A 144 4.65 -17.74 -11.21
C PHE A 144 3.88 -18.88 -11.87
N ALA A 145 4.56 -19.80 -12.54
CA ALA A 145 3.95 -21.00 -13.14
C ALA A 145 3.29 -21.87 -12.06
N TYR A 146 3.98 -22.11 -10.96
CA TYR A 146 3.45 -22.86 -9.82
C TYR A 146 2.19 -22.21 -9.20
N LEU A 147 2.18 -20.88 -9.08
CA LEU A 147 1.00 -20.15 -8.61
C LEU A 147 -0.19 -20.28 -9.55
N LEU A 148 0.05 -20.30 -10.87
CA LEU A 148 -1.01 -20.49 -11.86
C LEU A 148 -1.56 -21.91 -11.87
N ASP A 149 -0.73 -22.89 -11.58
CA ASP A 149 -1.12 -24.30 -11.51
C ASP A 149 -1.85 -24.64 -10.20
N HIS A 150 -1.48 -23.99 -9.08
CA HIS A 150 -2.00 -24.24 -7.75
C HIS A 150 -2.64 -22.98 -7.07
N PRO A 151 -3.56 -22.25 -7.73
CA PRO A 151 -4.01 -20.96 -7.23
C PRO A 151 -4.81 -21.08 -5.92
N PHE A 152 -5.65 -22.10 -5.80
CA PHE A 152 -6.48 -22.30 -4.60
C PHE A 152 -5.67 -22.87 -3.45
N GLU A 153 -4.74 -23.76 -3.71
CA GLU A 153 -3.84 -24.30 -2.69
C GLU A 153 -3.05 -23.18 -2.01
N LYS A 154 -2.47 -22.26 -2.78
CA LYS A 154 -1.62 -21.19 -2.23
C LYS A 154 -2.40 -20.03 -1.61
N THR A 155 -3.67 -19.88 -1.92
CA THR A 155 -4.48 -18.75 -1.43
C THR A 155 -5.52 -19.13 -0.39
N ALA A 156 -5.92 -20.40 -0.30
CA ALA A 156 -7.02 -20.86 0.53
C ALA A 156 -6.63 -21.90 1.62
N ILE A 157 -5.46 -22.52 1.54
CA ILE A 157 -5.00 -23.46 2.59
C ILE A 157 -4.55 -22.66 3.82
N LEU A 158 -5.12 -22.98 4.97
CA LEU A 158 -4.85 -22.35 6.26
C LEU A 158 -4.01 -23.24 7.18
N ASN A 159 -3.48 -24.35 6.67
CA ASN A 159 -2.65 -25.32 7.39
C ASN A 159 -3.25 -25.78 8.74
N SER A 160 -4.55 -26.05 8.77
CA SER A 160 -5.31 -26.43 9.96
C SER A 160 -4.80 -27.71 10.64
N MET A 161 -4.04 -28.55 9.91
CA MET A 161 -3.46 -29.80 10.40
C MET A 161 -2.05 -29.63 11.01
N ALA A 162 -1.49 -28.43 11.02
CA ALA A 162 -0.20 -28.12 11.64
C ALA A 162 -0.37 -27.08 12.74
N PRO A 163 -0.85 -27.49 13.93
CA PRO A 163 -1.04 -26.57 15.04
C PRO A 163 0.32 -25.98 15.48
N GLY A 164 0.36 -24.67 15.60
CA GLY A 164 1.59 -23.92 15.93
C GLY A 164 2.27 -23.22 14.76
N ASP A 165 1.89 -23.51 13.52
CA ASP A 165 2.31 -22.72 12.34
C ASP A 165 1.35 -21.58 12.09
N ASN A 166 1.71 -20.38 12.54
CA ASN A 166 0.92 -19.16 12.38
C ASN A 166 1.22 -18.44 11.06
N TRP A 167 2.10 -18.97 10.20
CA TRP A 167 2.54 -18.28 8.98
C TRP A 167 1.37 -17.85 8.09
N TYR A 168 0.38 -18.72 7.92
CA TYR A 168 -0.81 -18.39 7.10
C TYR A 168 -1.68 -17.31 7.72
N ALA A 169 -1.80 -17.31 9.06
CA ALA A 169 -2.54 -16.27 9.77
C ALA A 169 -1.84 -14.91 9.62
N ASP A 170 -0.54 -14.89 9.83
CA ASP A 170 0.25 -13.66 9.84
C ASP A 170 0.43 -13.06 8.44
N TRP A 171 0.48 -13.90 7.40
CA TRP A 171 0.77 -13.44 6.04
C TRP A 171 -0.46 -13.45 5.13
N ILE A 172 -1.23 -14.53 5.09
CA ILE A 172 -2.35 -14.63 4.14
C ILE A 172 -3.60 -13.94 4.71
N ILE A 173 -4.04 -14.32 5.92
CA ILE A 173 -5.26 -13.77 6.52
C ILE A 173 -5.09 -12.28 6.81
N GLN A 174 -3.97 -11.88 7.39
CA GLN A 174 -3.66 -10.48 7.69
C GLN A 174 -3.68 -9.59 6.43
N TYR A 175 -3.07 -10.05 5.33
CA TYR A 175 -3.08 -9.30 4.07
C TYR A 175 -4.48 -9.23 3.43
N TRP A 176 -5.23 -10.34 3.44
CA TRP A 176 -6.61 -10.32 2.94
C TRP A 176 -7.50 -9.37 3.75
N ALA A 177 -7.40 -9.40 5.07
CA ALA A 177 -8.12 -8.47 5.95
C ALA A 177 -7.78 -7.01 5.63
N SER A 178 -6.49 -6.70 5.47
CA SER A 178 -6.03 -5.37 5.09
C SER A 178 -6.60 -4.92 3.74
N PHE A 179 -6.59 -5.77 2.71
CA PHE A 179 -7.12 -5.43 1.40
C PHE A 179 -8.62 -5.14 1.43
N VAL A 180 -9.40 -5.93 2.18
CA VAL A 180 -10.84 -5.73 2.33
C VAL A 180 -11.14 -4.40 3.01
N VAL A 181 -10.38 -4.04 4.05
CA VAL A 181 -10.56 -2.78 4.79
C VAL A 181 -10.25 -1.56 3.93
N TYR A 182 -9.20 -1.61 3.11
CA TYR A 182 -8.84 -0.51 2.22
C TYR A 182 -9.74 -0.40 0.98
N ALA A 183 -10.37 -1.49 0.53
CA ALA A 183 -11.07 -1.54 -0.74
C ALA A 183 -12.18 -0.48 -0.92
N PRO A 184 -13.05 -0.19 0.07
CA PRO A 184 -14.10 0.81 -0.10
C PRO A 184 -13.55 2.21 -0.34
N ILE A 185 -12.56 2.63 0.42
CA ILE A 185 -11.98 3.98 0.35
C ILE A 185 -11.12 4.17 -0.89
N LEU A 186 -10.24 3.20 -1.19
CA LEU A 186 -9.47 3.25 -2.42
C LEU A 186 -10.38 3.15 -3.64
N GLY A 187 -11.48 2.40 -3.54
CA GLY A 187 -12.52 2.36 -4.55
C GLY A 187 -13.14 3.75 -4.79
N MET A 188 -13.49 4.48 -3.75
CA MET A 188 -13.98 5.86 -3.86
C MET A 188 -12.94 6.81 -4.48
N PHE A 189 -11.69 6.73 -4.05
CA PHE A 189 -10.62 7.54 -4.61
C PHE A 189 -10.38 7.24 -6.09
N LEU A 190 -10.21 5.96 -6.43
CA LEU A 190 -9.98 5.52 -7.81
C LEU A 190 -11.17 5.84 -8.73
N SER A 191 -12.41 5.80 -8.22
CA SER A 191 -13.59 6.13 -9.01
C SER A 191 -13.55 7.55 -9.57
N ARG A 192 -12.99 8.52 -8.81
CA ARG A 192 -12.79 9.89 -9.30
C ARG A 192 -11.85 9.94 -10.51
N LEU A 193 -10.86 9.04 -10.56
CA LEU A 193 -9.92 8.94 -11.68
C LEU A 193 -10.52 8.25 -12.91
N ALA A 194 -11.69 7.62 -12.76
CA ALA A 194 -12.41 6.97 -13.86
C ALA A 194 -13.14 7.96 -14.77
N LYS A 195 -13.33 9.23 -14.35
CA LYS A 195 -14.02 10.26 -15.14
C LYS A 195 -13.42 10.39 -16.54
N GLY A 196 -14.23 10.20 -17.58
CA GLY A 196 -13.80 10.30 -18.98
C GLY A 196 -13.04 9.09 -19.53
N ARG A 197 -12.95 7.98 -18.78
CA ARG A 197 -12.30 6.74 -19.23
C ARG A 197 -13.33 5.64 -19.45
N THR A 198 -13.03 4.70 -20.35
CA THR A 198 -13.85 3.50 -20.49
C THR A 198 -13.58 2.53 -19.34
N VAL A 199 -14.59 1.75 -18.96
CA VAL A 199 -14.45 0.72 -17.90
C VAL A 199 -13.30 -0.25 -18.23
N ARG A 200 -13.15 -0.63 -19.50
CA ARG A 200 -12.06 -1.51 -19.95
C ARG A 200 -10.69 -0.90 -19.70
N GLN A 201 -10.48 0.36 -20.10
CA GLN A 201 -9.20 1.05 -19.88
C GLN A 201 -8.91 1.20 -18.38
N PHE A 202 -9.94 1.52 -17.60
CA PHE A 202 -9.82 1.68 -16.16
C PHE A 202 -9.39 0.38 -15.49
N ILE A 203 -10.03 -0.76 -15.82
CA ILE A 203 -9.68 -2.08 -15.26
C ILE A 203 -8.25 -2.47 -15.67
N LEU A 204 -7.90 -2.35 -16.96
CA LEU A 204 -6.58 -2.72 -17.45
C LEU A 204 -5.47 -1.95 -16.73
N VAL A 205 -5.61 -0.64 -16.57
CA VAL A 205 -4.58 0.19 -15.92
C VAL A 205 -4.49 -0.10 -14.43
N ASN A 206 -5.62 -0.25 -13.74
CA ASN A 206 -5.61 -0.42 -12.28
C ASN A 206 -5.31 -1.86 -11.81
N VAL A 207 -5.52 -2.86 -12.65
CA VAL A 207 -5.23 -4.26 -12.30
C VAL A 207 -3.92 -4.72 -12.89
N LEU A 208 -3.74 -4.60 -14.23
CA LEU A 208 -2.57 -5.20 -14.87
C LEU A 208 -1.27 -4.47 -14.56
N ALA A 209 -1.23 -3.15 -14.69
CA ALA A 209 0.03 -2.41 -14.52
C ALA A 209 0.65 -2.59 -13.12
N PRO A 210 -0.06 -2.37 -12.01
CA PRO A 210 0.51 -2.56 -10.69
C PRO A 210 0.77 -4.04 -10.37
N SER A 211 -0.06 -4.98 -10.88
CA SER A 211 0.18 -6.40 -10.67
C SER A 211 1.46 -6.87 -11.35
N MET A 212 1.70 -6.46 -12.59
CA MET A 212 2.93 -6.79 -13.32
C MET A 212 4.16 -6.21 -12.63
N PHE A 213 4.09 -4.96 -12.17
CA PHE A 213 5.17 -4.37 -11.41
C PHE A 213 5.49 -5.17 -10.14
N CYS A 214 4.46 -5.55 -9.36
CA CYS A 214 4.65 -6.34 -8.14
C CYS A 214 5.23 -7.73 -8.43
N ILE A 215 4.79 -8.41 -9.50
CA ILE A 215 5.33 -9.72 -9.89
C ILE A 215 6.83 -9.61 -10.19
N VAL A 216 7.22 -8.62 -11.00
CA VAL A 216 8.64 -8.39 -11.33
C VAL A 216 9.44 -8.01 -10.08
N TRP A 217 8.90 -7.13 -9.24
CA TRP A 217 9.53 -6.73 -7.97
C TRP A 217 9.83 -7.92 -7.07
N ILE A 218 8.81 -8.76 -6.84
CA ILE A 218 8.95 -9.95 -5.99
C ILE A 218 9.89 -10.98 -6.63
N ALA A 219 9.86 -11.17 -7.96
CA ALA A 219 10.79 -12.06 -8.64
C ALA A 219 12.25 -11.63 -8.47
N VAL A 220 12.52 -10.32 -8.55
CA VAL A 220 13.89 -9.79 -8.42
C VAL A 220 14.36 -9.80 -6.96
N PHE A 221 13.64 -9.15 -6.07
CA PHE A 221 14.07 -9.03 -4.66
C PHE A 221 13.90 -10.34 -3.89
N GLY A 222 12.82 -11.09 -4.13
CA GLY A 222 12.62 -12.41 -3.54
C GLY A 222 13.64 -13.41 -4.03
N GLY A 223 13.91 -13.45 -5.35
CA GLY A 223 14.94 -14.29 -5.92
C GLY A 223 16.33 -13.98 -5.38
N LEU A 224 16.68 -12.70 -5.28
CA LEU A 224 17.94 -12.24 -4.68
C LEU A 224 18.05 -12.69 -3.21
N THR A 225 16.99 -12.52 -2.43
CA THR A 225 16.95 -12.92 -1.01
C THR A 225 17.20 -14.42 -0.83
N VAL A 226 16.50 -15.24 -1.64
CA VAL A 226 16.68 -16.70 -1.63
C VAL A 226 18.09 -17.07 -2.03
N GLN A 227 18.66 -16.44 -3.05
CA GLN A 227 20.04 -16.72 -3.45
C GLN A 227 21.07 -16.34 -2.39
N LEU A 228 20.95 -15.18 -1.76
CA LEU A 228 21.86 -14.76 -0.69
C LEU A 228 21.84 -15.77 0.48
N GLN A 229 20.66 -16.25 0.85
CA GLN A 229 20.50 -17.27 1.89
C GLN A 229 21.09 -18.62 1.47
N THR A 230 20.77 -19.10 0.27
CA THR A 230 21.21 -20.43 -0.19
C THR A 230 22.68 -20.51 -0.55
N SER A 231 23.28 -19.41 -0.99
CA SER A 231 24.72 -19.32 -1.24
C SER A 231 25.56 -19.15 0.06
N GLY A 232 24.92 -18.93 1.19
CA GLY A 232 25.61 -18.66 2.46
C GLY A 232 26.33 -17.30 2.51
N THR A 233 26.10 -16.44 1.51
CA THR A 233 26.73 -15.11 1.45
C THR A 233 26.20 -14.20 2.56
N PHE A 234 24.92 -14.33 2.89
CA PHE A 234 24.29 -13.60 3.99
C PHE A 234 23.19 -14.48 4.63
N ASP A 235 23.22 -14.59 5.96
CA ASP A 235 22.18 -15.30 6.70
C ASP A 235 20.96 -14.40 6.93
N ILE A 236 20.07 -14.38 5.93
CA ILE A 236 18.83 -13.59 5.93
C ILE A 236 17.93 -14.01 7.10
N TRP A 237 17.84 -15.32 7.36
CA TRP A 237 16.98 -15.87 8.41
C TRP A 237 17.39 -15.35 9.81
N ASN A 238 18.68 -15.36 10.09
CA ASN A 238 19.21 -14.80 11.33
C ASN A 238 18.98 -13.27 11.37
N GLY A 239 19.20 -12.57 10.26
CA GLY A 239 18.94 -11.13 10.14
C GLY A 239 17.49 -10.76 10.46
N VAL A 240 16.51 -11.52 9.94
CA VAL A 240 15.08 -11.31 10.21
C VAL A 240 14.77 -11.54 11.70
N ASN A 241 15.32 -12.58 12.31
CA ASN A 241 15.05 -12.92 13.71
C ASN A 241 15.72 -11.97 14.72
N THR A 242 16.85 -11.37 14.37
CA THR A 242 17.62 -10.51 15.28
C THR A 242 17.32 -9.02 15.09
N ALA A 243 17.30 -8.54 13.86
CA ALA A 243 17.13 -7.12 13.54
C ALA A 243 15.72 -6.78 13.01
N GLY A 244 14.90 -7.79 12.80
CA GLY A 244 13.55 -7.64 12.26
C GLY A 244 13.51 -7.58 10.73
N MET A 245 12.36 -7.92 10.19
CA MET A 245 12.13 -7.99 8.75
C MET A 245 12.32 -6.64 8.05
N GLN A 246 11.94 -5.55 8.71
CA GLN A 246 12.06 -4.18 8.20
C GLN A 246 13.50 -3.77 7.90
N SER A 247 14.48 -4.39 8.57
CA SER A 247 15.91 -4.10 8.39
C SER A 247 16.53 -4.89 7.24
N THR A 248 15.94 -6.02 6.88
CA THR A 248 16.53 -6.98 5.93
C THR A 248 16.81 -6.37 4.55
N ILE A 249 15.91 -5.53 4.05
CA ILE A 249 16.10 -4.87 2.74
C ILE A 249 17.36 -4.00 2.71
N PHE A 250 17.72 -3.35 3.82
CA PHE A 250 18.90 -2.50 3.91
C PHE A 250 20.20 -3.32 3.94
N TYR A 251 20.18 -4.49 4.57
CA TYR A 251 21.29 -5.44 4.48
C TYR A 251 21.52 -5.91 3.06
N ILE A 252 20.43 -6.27 2.35
CA ILE A 252 20.48 -6.69 0.95
C ILE A 252 21.02 -5.56 0.06
N LEU A 253 20.51 -4.34 0.20
CA LEU A 253 20.97 -3.21 -0.61
C LEU A 253 22.45 -2.87 -0.33
N ASN A 254 22.92 -3.11 0.89
CA ASN A 254 24.32 -2.85 1.26
C ASN A 254 25.31 -3.85 0.64
N THR A 255 24.85 -5.00 0.14
CA THR A 255 25.73 -5.94 -0.59
C THR A 255 26.10 -5.45 -1.99
N PHE A 256 25.41 -4.46 -2.52
CA PHE A 256 25.67 -3.91 -3.87
C PHE A 256 26.68 -2.77 -3.85
N PRO A 257 27.38 -2.52 -4.98
CA PRO A 257 28.12 -1.29 -5.19
C PRO A 257 27.19 -0.08 -4.95
N LEU A 258 27.73 0.97 -4.32
CA LEU A 258 26.94 2.15 -3.91
C LEU A 258 25.76 1.84 -2.95
N GLY A 259 25.83 0.76 -2.16
CA GLY A 259 24.77 0.33 -1.26
C GLY A 259 24.22 1.44 -0.36
N LYS A 260 25.10 2.29 0.22
CA LYS A 260 24.67 3.45 1.03
C LYS A 260 23.81 4.44 0.25
N VAL A 261 24.14 4.70 -1.03
CA VAL A 261 23.34 5.59 -1.89
C VAL A 261 21.98 4.98 -2.17
N LEU A 262 21.93 3.66 -2.47
CA LEU A 262 20.68 2.92 -2.66
C LEU A 262 19.80 2.98 -1.42
N ILE A 263 20.38 2.80 -0.23
CA ILE A 263 19.66 2.87 1.04
C ILE A 263 19.05 4.26 1.25
N VAL A 264 19.82 5.33 1.03
CA VAL A 264 19.32 6.70 1.13
C VAL A 264 18.16 6.94 0.17
N LEU A 265 18.30 6.56 -1.10
CA LEU A 265 17.25 6.69 -2.11
C LEU A 265 16.00 5.89 -1.73
N PHE A 266 16.19 4.69 -1.20
CA PHE A 266 15.09 3.83 -0.77
C PHE A 266 14.35 4.43 0.44
N VAL A 267 15.06 4.90 1.47
CA VAL A 267 14.47 5.56 2.65
C VAL A 267 13.70 6.82 2.24
N VAL A 268 14.27 7.66 1.39
CA VAL A 268 13.58 8.85 0.86
C VAL A 268 12.32 8.45 0.10
N SER A 269 12.40 7.38 -0.69
CA SER A 269 11.24 6.89 -1.46
C SER A 269 10.13 6.32 -0.58
N ILE A 270 10.47 5.60 0.49
CA ILE A 270 9.49 5.14 1.47
C ILE A 270 8.82 6.33 2.16
N PHE A 271 9.63 7.27 2.65
CA PHE A 271 9.14 8.48 3.32
C PHE A 271 8.17 9.29 2.45
N THR A 272 8.53 9.50 1.17
CA THR A 272 7.69 10.20 0.21
C THR A 272 6.44 9.40 -0.16
N SER A 273 6.53 8.06 -0.26
CA SER A 273 5.38 7.18 -0.50
C SER A 273 4.36 7.29 0.63
N PHE A 274 4.78 7.23 1.88
CA PHE A 274 3.86 7.37 3.02
C PHE A 274 3.23 8.75 3.08
N SER A 275 3.98 9.81 2.83
CA SER A 275 3.46 11.17 2.78
C SER A 275 2.41 11.35 1.68
N THR A 276 2.63 10.75 0.49
CA THR A 276 1.67 10.83 -0.62
C THR A 276 0.46 9.89 -0.47
N MET A 277 0.56 8.82 0.35
CA MET A 277 -0.55 7.94 0.66
C MET A 277 -1.50 8.56 1.69
N ALA A 278 -0.97 9.27 2.68
CA ALA A 278 -1.76 9.87 3.75
C ALA A 278 -2.78 10.90 3.24
N ASP A 279 -2.42 11.70 2.25
CA ASP A 279 -3.27 12.78 1.72
C ASP A 279 -4.59 12.27 1.10
N PRO A 280 -4.61 11.37 0.11
CA PRO A 280 -5.87 10.86 -0.45
C PRO A 280 -6.71 10.09 0.55
N VAL A 281 -6.10 9.42 1.53
CA VAL A 281 -6.83 8.69 2.58
C VAL A 281 -7.50 9.66 3.54
N ALA A 282 -6.80 10.69 4.00
CA ALA A 282 -7.38 11.74 4.85
C ALA A 282 -8.49 12.53 4.12
N ALA A 283 -8.29 12.84 2.84
CA ALA A 283 -9.30 13.47 2.02
C ALA A 283 -10.56 12.60 1.87
N ALA A 284 -10.38 11.29 1.68
CA ALA A 284 -11.49 10.34 1.58
C ALA A 284 -12.24 10.20 2.93
N LEU A 285 -11.51 10.08 4.04
CA LEU A 285 -12.10 10.07 5.39
C LEU A 285 -12.90 11.36 5.68
N ALA A 286 -12.31 12.51 5.37
CA ALA A 286 -12.98 13.78 5.53
C ALA A 286 -14.26 13.88 4.70
N THR A 287 -14.24 13.38 3.45
CA THR A 287 -15.42 13.36 2.56
C THR A 287 -16.54 12.48 3.12
N ILE A 288 -16.21 11.30 3.67
CA ILE A 288 -17.21 10.38 4.25
C ILE A 288 -17.80 10.96 5.54
N SER A 289 -17.04 11.74 6.29
CA SER A 289 -17.47 12.35 7.55
C SER A 289 -18.44 13.51 7.38
N ILE A 290 -18.67 13.98 6.15
CA ILE A 290 -19.53 15.12 5.84
C ILE A 290 -20.74 14.67 5.02
N HIS A 291 -21.94 14.93 5.50
CA HIS A 291 -23.15 14.69 4.73
C HIS A 291 -23.36 15.70 3.61
N GLY A 292 -23.73 15.23 2.41
CA GLY A 292 -24.21 16.08 1.32
C GLY A 292 -23.13 16.72 0.43
N LEU A 293 -21.86 16.32 0.56
CA LEU A 293 -20.82 16.78 -0.38
C LEU A 293 -21.06 16.23 -1.79
N SER A 294 -20.95 17.11 -2.78
CA SER A 294 -20.94 16.73 -4.19
C SER A 294 -19.65 16.01 -4.58
N VAL A 295 -19.66 15.29 -5.69
CA VAL A 295 -18.49 14.55 -6.20
C VAL A 295 -17.31 15.46 -6.52
N ASP A 296 -17.61 16.68 -6.96
CA ASP A 296 -16.62 17.68 -7.32
C ASP A 296 -16.22 18.58 -6.14
N ASP A 297 -16.89 18.45 -4.98
CA ASP A 297 -16.55 19.21 -3.78
C ASP A 297 -15.45 18.53 -2.96
N GLU A 298 -14.51 19.31 -2.49
CA GLU A 298 -13.50 18.87 -1.55
C GLU A 298 -13.91 19.14 -0.10
N ALA A 299 -13.61 18.20 0.79
CA ALA A 299 -13.80 18.41 2.22
C ALA A 299 -12.95 19.60 2.71
N PRO A 300 -13.45 20.39 3.68
CA PRO A 300 -12.69 21.50 4.26
C PRO A 300 -11.34 21.05 4.82
N ASN A 301 -10.29 21.85 4.61
CA ASN A 301 -8.93 21.54 5.04
C ASN A 301 -8.82 21.22 6.52
N LYS A 302 -9.61 21.91 7.37
CA LYS A 302 -9.65 21.64 8.81
C LYS A 302 -10.02 20.18 9.13
N ILE A 303 -11.00 19.62 8.43
CA ILE A 303 -11.46 18.24 8.64
C ILE A 303 -10.42 17.27 8.08
N LYS A 304 -9.82 17.56 6.92
CA LYS A 304 -8.71 16.74 6.37
C LYS A 304 -7.54 16.67 7.35
N ILE A 305 -7.16 17.78 7.98
CA ILE A 305 -6.09 17.85 8.99
C ILE A 305 -6.45 17.00 10.21
N VAL A 306 -7.65 17.19 10.76
CA VAL A 306 -8.10 16.42 11.93
C VAL A 306 -8.06 14.92 11.63
N MET A 307 -8.58 14.49 10.47
CA MET A 307 -8.54 13.09 10.06
C MET A 307 -7.11 12.58 9.85
N GLY A 308 -6.22 13.41 9.32
CA GLY A 308 -4.81 13.06 9.15
C GLY A 308 -4.04 12.92 10.46
N VAL A 309 -4.40 13.68 11.49
CA VAL A 309 -3.78 13.57 12.84
C VAL A 309 -4.34 12.37 13.61
N ILE A 310 -5.61 12.00 13.39
CA ILE A 310 -6.23 10.84 14.06
C ILE A 310 -5.68 9.51 13.50
N MET A 311 -5.29 9.48 12.22
CA MET A 311 -4.64 8.31 11.58
C MET A 311 -3.23 8.06 12.11
#